data_b48640b016b520c1b9d1aaf65bfe5c82
#
_entry.id   b48640b016b520c1b9d1aaf65bfe5c82
#
_cell.length_a   1.000
_cell.length_b   1.000
_cell.length_c   1.000
_cell.angle_alpha   90.00
_cell.angle_beta   90.00
_cell.angle_gamma   90.00
#
_symmetry.space_group_name_H-M   'P 1'
#
loop_
_entity.id
_entity.type
_entity.pdbx_description
1 polymer ?
#
loop_
_entity_poly.entity_id
_entity_poly.type
_entity_poly.pdbx_seq_one_letter_code
_entity_poly.pdbx_strand_id
1 'polypeptide(L)'
;MNDKQSVSLSFDNVSHSYGAVNVLQSLSLEVQNGEVLVLVGPSGCGKTTILNLLSGHIRPTQGRVNRTGNIRTVYQHDGLFPWLTVGENIDMGLRSLGNQPQRETEKKDLIELIHLQGFENHYPHQLSGGMRQRVELARALAGQSDILLMDEPFSALDYQTRLRMRLELVRILKQRPRTIVFVTHDIEEAAQLADRVLVLSSRPATICRELHVNEQRPRDLTGAAVIETMKTILIELGLQQ
;
A
#
# COMPACT_ATOMS: atom_id res chain seq x y z
N MET A 1 1.43 31.23 2.74
CA MET A 1 1.14 30.82 1.35
C MET A 1 0.54 29.44 1.45
N ASN A 2 -0.74 29.28 1.13
CA ASN A 2 -1.39 27.97 1.11
C ASN A 2 -0.77 27.16 -0.04
N ASP A 3 0.15 26.26 0.27
CA ASP A 3 0.46 25.17 -0.65
C ASP A 3 -0.81 24.33 -0.79
N LYS A 4 -1.54 24.54 -1.89
CA LYS A 4 -2.56 23.58 -2.32
C LYS A 4 -1.80 22.27 -2.56
N GLN A 5 -1.90 21.34 -1.63
CA GLN A 5 -1.43 19.99 -1.84
C GLN A 5 -2.01 19.50 -3.16
N SER A 6 -1.14 19.14 -4.09
CA SER A 6 -1.59 18.67 -5.40
C SER A 6 -2.17 17.27 -5.26
N VAL A 7 -3.32 17.03 -5.90
CA VAL A 7 -3.97 15.72 -5.92
C VAL A 7 -3.19 14.78 -6.83
N SER A 8 -2.75 13.65 -6.30
CA SER A 8 -2.03 12.61 -7.05
C SER A 8 -2.95 11.60 -7.72
N LEU A 9 -4.03 11.21 -7.02
CA LEU A 9 -5.03 10.26 -7.49
C LEU A 9 -6.42 10.77 -7.15
N SER A 10 -7.41 10.55 -8.03
CA SER A 10 -8.80 10.81 -7.68
C SER A 10 -9.78 9.88 -8.39
N PHE A 11 -10.88 9.60 -7.70
CA PHE A 11 -12.11 9.05 -8.24
C PHE A 11 -13.17 10.14 -8.27
N ASP A 12 -13.84 10.26 -9.41
CA ASP A 12 -15.00 11.13 -9.58
C ASP A 12 -16.22 10.27 -9.93
N ASN A 13 -17.10 10.05 -8.96
CA ASN A 13 -18.31 9.22 -9.05
C ASN A 13 -18.08 7.84 -9.70
N VAL A 14 -17.02 7.15 -9.26
CA VAL A 14 -16.62 5.88 -9.85
C VAL A 14 -17.53 4.74 -9.40
N SER A 15 -18.10 4.03 -10.37
CA SER A 15 -18.78 2.75 -10.17
C SER A 15 -18.10 1.66 -10.99
N HIS A 16 -18.10 0.42 -10.47
CA HIS A 16 -17.54 -0.71 -11.20
C HIS A 16 -18.29 -2.00 -10.90
N SER A 17 -18.53 -2.77 -11.97
CA SER A 17 -19.20 -4.07 -11.93
C SER A 17 -18.42 -5.11 -12.73
N TYR A 18 -18.37 -6.33 -12.23
CA TYR A 18 -17.92 -7.50 -12.97
C TYR A 18 -19.17 -8.28 -13.44
N GLY A 19 -19.54 -8.13 -14.71
CA GLY A 19 -20.80 -8.67 -15.21
C GLY A 19 -22.01 -8.13 -14.43
N ALA A 20 -22.79 -9.00 -13.82
CA ALA A 20 -23.96 -8.63 -13.00
C ALA A 20 -23.62 -8.22 -11.55
N VAL A 21 -22.37 -8.36 -11.12
CA VAL A 21 -21.97 -8.10 -9.73
C VAL A 21 -21.49 -6.66 -9.58
N ASN A 22 -22.29 -5.82 -8.94
CA ASN A 22 -21.89 -4.46 -8.56
C ASN A 22 -20.88 -4.53 -7.41
N VAL A 23 -19.68 -3.99 -7.61
CA VAL A 23 -18.61 -4.00 -6.60
C VAL A 23 -18.43 -2.64 -5.96
N LEU A 24 -18.45 -1.57 -6.75
CA LEU A 24 -18.31 -0.19 -6.28
C LEU A 24 -19.48 0.65 -6.78
N GLN A 25 -19.98 1.55 -5.93
CA GLN A 25 -21.10 2.42 -6.26
C GLN A 25 -20.78 3.88 -5.94
N SER A 26 -20.72 4.72 -7.01
CA SER A 26 -20.58 6.19 -6.93
C SER A 26 -19.50 6.66 -5.93
N LEU A 27 -18.32 6.03 -5.99
CA LEU A 27 -17.21 6.29 -5.09
C LEU A 27 -16.47 7.55 -5.55
N SER A 28 -16.32 8.53 -4.66
CA SER A 28 -15.50 9.72 -4.89
C SER A 28 -14.45 9.80 -3.78
N LEU A 29 -13.20 9.96 -4.17
CA LEU A 29 -12.08 10.15 -3.26
C LEU A 29 -10.96 10.93 -3.95
N GLU A 30 -10.15 11.60 -3.15
CA GLU A 30 -8.92 12.24 -3.60
C GLU A 30 -7.77 11.77 -2.70
N VAL A 31 -6.58 11.62 -3.27
CA VAL A 31 -5.35 11.29 -2.54
C VAL A 31 -4.36 12.41 -2.79
N GLN A 32 -3.93 13.05 -1.72
CA GLN A 32 -2.99 14.17 -1.79
C GLN A 32 -1.56 13.68 -2.03
N ASN A 33 -0.75 14.52 -2.64
CA ASN A 33 0.66 14.19 -2.85
C ASN A 33 1.37 14.00 -1.49
N GLY A 34 2.08 12.87 -1.34
CA GLY A 34 2.77 12.49 -0.11
C GLY A 34 1.87 11.91 0.99
N GLU A 35 0.58 11.77 0.76
CA GLU A 35 -0.38 11.19 1.70
C GLU A 35 -0.27 9.65 1.77
N VAL A 36 -0.42 9.10 2.96
CA VAL A 36 -0.67 7.66 3.18
C VAL A 36 -2.16 7.47 3.45
N LEU A 37 -2.91 7.12 2.42
CA LEU A 37 -4.32 6.76 2.51
C LEU A 37 -4.45 5.26 2.74
N VAL A 38 -5.17 4.85 3.78
CA VAL A 38 -5.46 3.44 4.06
C VAL A 38 -6.94 3.13 3.83
N LEU A 39 -7.21 2.05 3.11
CA LEU A 39 -8.55 1.53 2.87
C LEU A 39 -8.77 0.30 3.75
N VAL A 40 -9.78 0.34 4.60
CA VAL A 40 -10.23 -0.79 5.41
C VAL A 40 -11.68 -1.13 5.09
N GLY A 41 -12.07 -2.39 5.28
CA GLY A 41 -13.45 -2.82 5.01
C GLY A 41 -13.56 -4.34 4.99
N PRO A 42 -14.77 -4.89 4.95
CA PRO A 42 -15.02 -6.33 4.96
C PRO A 42 -14.28 -7.05 3.82
N SER A 43 -13.98 -8.34 4.03
CA SER A 43 -13.40 -9.16 2.97
C SER A 43 -14.32 -9.18 1.74
N GLY A 44 -13.71 -9.02 0.57
CA GLY A 44 -14.44 -9.02 -0.70
C GLY A 44 -15.26 -7.75 -0.99
N CYS A 45 -15.21 -6.68 -0.18
CA CYS A 45 -15.98 -5.47 -0.44
C CYS A 45 -15.55 -4.71 -1.72
N GLY A 46 -14.32 -4.92 -2.22
CA GLY A 46 -13.84 -4.27 -3.44
C GLY A 46 -12.54 -3.48 -3.29
N LYS A 47 -11.80 -3.63 -2.18
CA LYS A 47 -10.52 -2.92 -1.95
C LYS A 47 -9.50 -3.14 -3.06
N THR A 48 -9.26 -4.38 -3.45
CA THR A 48 -8.38 -4.73 -4.59
C THR A 48 -8.90 -4.14 -5.90
N THR A 49 -10.24 -4.07 -6.09
CA THR A 49 -10.84 -3.43 -7.26
C THR A 49 -10.52 -1.93 -7.30
N ILE A 50 -10.55 -1.25 -6.16
CA ILE A 50 -10.14 0.16 -6.06
C ILE A 50 -8.67 0.32 -6.48
N LEU A 51 -7.76 -0.53 -5.97
CA LEU A 51 -6.35 -0.48 -6.38
C LEU A 51 -6.17 -0.76 -7.88
N ASN A 52 -6.88 -1.73 -8.44
CA ASN A 52 -6.84 -2.04 -9.87
C ASN A 52 -7.36 -0.88 -10.74
N LEU A 53 -8.37 -0.15 -10.27
CA LEU A 53 -8.84 1.06 -10.91
C LEU A 53 -7.81 2.20 -10.79
N LEU A 54 -7.20 2.39 -9.62
CA LEU A 54 -6.16 3.40 -9.40
C LEU A 54 -4.89 3.11 -10.19
N SER A 55 -4.47 1.85 -10.33
CA SER A 55 -3.32 1.47 -11.15
C SER A 55 -3.58 1.58 -12.66
N GLY A 56 -4.85 1.62 -13.09
CA GLY A 56 -5.24 1.58 -14.50
C GLY A 56 -5.27 0.19 -15.10
N HIS A 57 -5.12 -0.85 -14.28
CA HIS A 57 -5.24 -2.24 -14.71
C HIS A 57 -6.64 -2.57 -15.26
N ILE A 58 -7.67 -1.97 -14.66
CA ILE A 58 -9.05 -2.04 -15.15
C ILE A 58 -9.61 -0.62 -15.32
N ARG A 59 -10.68 -0.49 -16.12
CA ARG A 59 -11.42 0.76 -16.31
C ARG A 59 -12.70 0.78 -15.48
N PRO A 60 -13.13 1.92 -14.96
CA PRO A 60 -14.41 2.02 -14.27
C PRO A 60 -15.56 1.79 -15.27
N THR A 61 -16.69 1.25 -14.78
CA THR A 61 -17.93 1.14 -15.57
C THR A 61 -18.58 2.51 -15.74
N GLN A 62 -18.48 3.37 -14.71
CA GLN A 62 -18.95 4.75 -14.72
C GLN A 62 -17.99 5.64 -13.92
N GLY A 63 -18.03 6.96 -14.21
CA GLY A 63 -17.17 7.93 -13.54
C GLY A 63 -15.77 8.02 -14.16
N ARG A 64 -14.87 8.72 -13.47
CA ARG A 64 -13.50 8.97 -13.94
C ARG A 64 -12.49 8.68 -12.87
N VAL A 65 -11.31 8.21 -13.31
CA VAL A 65 -10.12 8.02 -12.47
C VAL A 65 -9.01 8.88 -13.02
N ASN A 66 -8.52 9.82 -12.21
CA ASN A 66 -7.37 10.65 -12.57
C ASN A 66 -6.12 10.17 -11.83
N ARG A 67 -4.97 10.25 -12.50
CA ARG A 67 -3.67 9.79 -11.99
C ARG A 67 -2.58 10.75 -12.44
N THR A 68 -1.70 11.11 -11.52
CA THR A 68 -0.56 11.99 -11.81
C THR A 68 0.70 11.36 -11.25
N GLY A 69 1.68 11.05 -12.10
CA GLY A 69 2.95 10.44 -11.69
C GLY A 69 3.07 8.94 -11.99
N ASN A 70 4.22 8.39 -11.62
CA ASN A 70 4.57 6.99 -11.85
C ASN A 70 4.02 6.12 -10.72
N ILE A 71 3.18 5.14 -11.08
CA ILE A 71 2.52 4.24 -10.13
C ILE A 71 3.25 2.90 -10.13
N ARG A 72 3.49 2.36 -8.93
CA ARG A 72 3.88 0.96 -8.70
C ARG A 72 2.89 0.28 -7.79
N THR A 73 2.66 -1.01 -8.04
CA THR A 73 1.72 -1.81 -7.26
C THR A 73 2.46 -2.99 -6.61
N VAL A 74 2.22 -3.18 -5.32
CA VAL A 74 2.52 -4.40 -4.57
C VAL A 74 1.22 -5.20 -4.49
N TYR A 75 1.24 -6.39 -5.03
CA TYR A 75 0.07 -7.29 -5.03
C TYR A 75 0.09 -8.21 -3.80
N GLN A 76 -1.08 -8.74 -3.47
CA GLN A 76 -1.24 -9.67 -2.34
C GLN A 76 -0.51 -11.01 -2.57
N HIS A 77 -0.41 -11.46 -3.81
CA HIS A 77 0.18 -12.76 -4.18
C HIS A 77 1.19 -12.64 -5.33
N ASP A 78 2.29 -13.37 -5.17
CA ASP A 78 3.30 -13.75 -6.17
C ASP A 78 3.59 -12.75 -7.31
N GLY A 79 3.91 -11.51 -6.94
CA GLY A 79 4.36 -10.52 -7.91
C GLY A 79 5.81 -10.70 -8.37
N LEU A 80 6.58 -11.66 -7.81
CA LEU A 80 7.97 -11.89 -8.18
C LEU A 80 8.09 -12.65 -9.51
N PHE A 81 9.12 -12.31 -10.28
CA PHE A 81 9.49 -13.09 -11.46
C PHE A 81 10.15 -14.40 -11.02
N PRO A 82 9.53 -15.58 -11.24
CA PRO A 82 10.02 -16.84 -10.67
C PRO A 82 11.35 -17.31 -11.25
N TRP A 83 11.73 -16.82 -12.41
CA TRP A 83 13.00 -17.11 -13.09
C TRP A 83 14.14 -16.13 -12.74
N LEU A 84 13.89 -15.13 -11.90
CA LEU A 84 14.87 -14.18 -11.41
C LEU A 84 15.17 -14.45 -9.94
N THR A 85 16.43 -14.25 -9.54
CA THR A 85 16.85 -14.29 -8.14
C THR A 85 16.27 -13.11 -7.33
N VAL A 86 16.45 -13.10 -6.02
CA VAL A 86 16.10 -11.97 -5.14
C VAL A 86 16.75 -10.67 -5.64
N GLY A 87 18.07 -10.70 -5.84
CA GLY A 87 18.81 -9.53 -6.32
C GLY A 87 18.32 -9.04 -7.67
N GLU A 88 18.07 -9.93 -8.61
CA GLU A 88 17.57 -9.59 -9.95
C GLU A 88 16.13 -9.06 -9.92
N ASN A 89 15.26 -9.61 -9.06
CA ASN A 89 13.91 -9.08 -8.84
C ASN A 89 13.95 -7.63 -8.34
N ILE A 90 14.83 -7.32 -7.39
CA ILE A 90 15.02 -5.95 -6.88
C ILE A 90 15.61 -5.05 -7.99
N ASP A 91 16.58 -5.53 -8.76
CA ASP A 91 17.18 -4.81 -9.90
C ASP A 91 16.14 -4.40 -10.94
N MET A 92 15.09 -5.20 -11.15
CA MET A 92 13.98 -4.81 -12.03
C MET A 92 13.32 -3.51 -11.57
N GLY A 93 13.20 -3.30 -10.25
CA GLY A 93 12.71 -2.06 -9.67
C GLY A 93 13.66 -0.87 -9.87
N LEU A 94 14.96 -1.13 -9.96
CA LEU A 94 16.02 -0.12 -10.08
C LEU A 94 16.34 0.29 -11.51
N ARG A 95 15.71 -0.27 -12.52
CA ARG A 95 16.02 -0.01 -13.95
C ARG A 95 15.91 1.46 -14.34
N SER A 96 15.09 2.24 -13.64
CA SER A 96 15.00 3.70 -13.85
C SER A 96 16.24 4.48 -13.40
N LEU A 97 17.07 3.89 -12.55
CA LEU A 97 18.34 4.47 -12.14
C LEU A 97 19.40 4.13 -13.21
N GLY A 98 19.82 5.12 -13.99
CA GLY A 98 20.74 4.91 -15.11
C GLY A 98 22.18 4.58 -14.72
N ASN A 99 22.59 4.81 -13.46
CA ASN A 99 23.97 4.65 -12.99
C ASN A 99 24.16 3.32 -12.25
N GLN A 100 25.07 2.45 -12.77
CA GLN A 100 25.35 1.12 -12.24
C GLN A 100 25.82 1.12 -10.75
N PRO A 101 26.80 1.95 -10.33
CA PRO A 101 27.23 2.01 -8.94
C PRO A 101 26.12 2.42 -7.96
N GLN A 102 25.27 3.37 -8.37
CA GLN A 102 24.12 3.80 -7.56
C GLN A 102 23.07 2.67 -7.41
N ARG A 103 22.84 1.89 -8.47
CA ARG A 103 21.93 0.73 -8.43
C ARG A 103 22.43 -0.34 -7.47
N GLU A 104 23.73 -0.66 -7.48
CA GLU A 104 24.30 -1.66 -6.57
C GLU A 104 24.19 -1.22 -5.10
N THR A 105 24.46 0.05 -4.81
CA THR A 105 24.29 0.60 -3.45
C THR A 105 22.83 0.52 -3.01
N GLU A 106 21.90 1.02 -3.82
CA GLU A 106 20.46 0.98 -3.50
C GLU A 106 19.94 -0.45 -3.33
N LYS A 107 20.41 -1.40 -4.17
CA LYS A 107 20.08 -2.81 -4.05
C LYS A 107 20.53 -3.40 -2.71
N LYS A 108 21.76 -3.10 -2.30
CA LYS A 108 22.30 -3.55 -1.02
C LYS A 108 21.49 -3.00 0.16
N ASP A 109 21.18 -1.71 0.12
CA ASP A 109 20.38 -1.05 1.16
C ASP A 109 18.97 -1.67 1.25
N LEU A 110 18.35 -1.98 0.11
CA LEU A 110 17.04 -2.65 0.07
C LEU A 110 17.09 -4.09 0.60
N ILE A 111 18.16 -4.85 0.29
CA ILE A 111 18.34 -6.23 0.81
C ILE A 111 18.54 -6.20 2.33
N GLU A 112 19.31 -5.24 2.83
CA GLU A 112 19.50 -5.04 4.27
C GLU A 112 18.18 -4.66 4.95
N LEU A 113 17.43 -3.73 4.36
CA LEU A 113 16.13 -3.28 4.82
C LEU A 113 15.14 -4.43 5.04
N ILE A 114 15.09 -5.36 4.09
CA ILE A 114 14.16 -6.50 4.15
C ILE A 114 14.74 -7.70 4.91
N HIS A 115 15.93 -7.57 5.51
CA HIS A 115 16.64 -8.61 6.25
C HIS A 115 16.79 -9.92 5.46
N LEU A 116 17.30 -9.82 4.23
CA LEU A 116 17.56 -10.96 3.35
C LEU A 116 19.01 -11.03 2.85
N GLN A 117 19.96 -10.51 3.66
CA GLN A 117 21.39 -10.68 3.40
C GLN A 117 21.74 -12.17 3.32
N GLY A 118 22.51 -12.55 2.30
CA GLY A 118 22.87 -13.93 2.00
C GLY A 118 21.84 -14.70 1.16
N PHE A 119 20.69 -14.10 0.84
CA PHE A 119 19.65 -14.70 -0.02
C PHE A 119 19.60 -14.08 -1.41
N GLU A 120 20.54 -13.21 -1.77
CA GLU A 120 20.57 -12.44 -3.01
C GLU A 120 20.45 -13.31 -4.26
N ASN A 121 21.07 -14.50 -4.22
CA ASN A 121 21.13 -15.45 -5.33
C ASN A 121 20.03 -16.53 -5.28
N HIS A 122 19.11 -16.47 -4.30
CA HIS A 122 18.02 -17.43 -4.19
C HIS A 122 16.87 -17.06 -5.13
N TYR A 123 16.21 -18.07 -5.67
CA TYR A 123 15.02 -17.93 -6.49
C TYR A 123 13.74 -17.90 -5.61
N PRO A 124 12.63 -17.33 -6.08
CA PRO A 124 11.37 -17.24 -5.31
C PRO A 124 10.87 -18.59 -4.76
N HIS A 125 11.05 -19.70 -5.48
CA HIS A 125 10.66 -21.04 -5.02
C HIS A 125 11.48 -21.56 -3.84
N GLN A 126 12.64 -20.97 -3.54
CA GLN A 126 13.52 -21.32 -2.42
C GLN A 126 13.20 -20.48 -1.17
N LEU A 127 12.25 -19.54 -1.25
CA LEU A 127 11.92 -18.60 -0.19
C LEU A 127 10.59 -18.99 0.48
N SER A 128 10.45 -18.65 1.77
CA SER A 128 9.17 -18.68 2.44
C SER A 128 8.20 -17.62 1.86
N GLY A 129 6.90 -17.75 2.11
CA GLY A 129 5.91 -16.75 1.68
C GLY A 129 6.22 -15.34 2.18
N GLY A 130 6.57 -15.22 3.46
CA GLY A 130 7.00 -13.94 4.05
C GLY A 130 8.29 -13.37 3.45
N MET A 131 9.26 -14.22 3.08
CA MET A 131 10.46 -13.77 2.38
C MET A 131 10.12 -13.23 0.99
N ARG A 132 9.27 -13.92 0.23
CA ARG A 132 8.81 -13.45 -1.09
C ARG A 132 8.11 -12.09 -0.99
N GLN A 133 7.21 -11.94 -0.01
CA GLN A 133 6.50 -10.67 0.20
C GLN A 133 7.46 -9.50 0.52
N ARG A 134 8.50 -9.75 1.33
CA ARG A 134 9.55 -8.76 1.61
C ARG A 134 10.35 -8.36 0.36
N VAL A 135 10.68 -9.31 -0.51
CA VAL A 135 11.35 -9.02 -1.81
C VAL A 135 10.45 -8.18 -2.72
N GLU A 136 9.16 -8.49 -2.77
CA GLU A 136 8.18 -7.73 -3.54
C GLU A 136 8.08 -6.28 -3.06
N LEU A 137 8.02 -6.08 -1.75
CA LEU A 137 8.04 -4.75 -1.14
C LEU A 137 9.34 -3.99 -1.50
N ALA A 138 10.51 -4.63 -1.36
CA ALA A 138 11.79 -4.02 -1.75
C ALA A 138 11.80 -3.61 -3.23
N ARG A 139 11.30 -4.48 -4.13
CA ARG A 139 11.19 -4.18 -5.56
C ARG A 139 10.26 -2.99 -5.84
N ALA A 140 9.16 -2.86 -5.11
CA ALA A 140 8.25 -1.73 -5.26
C ALA A 140 8.85 -0.43 -4.71
N LEU A 141 9.59 -0.51 -3.61
CA LEU A 141 10.32 0.61 -3.02
C LEU A 141 11.54 1.03 -3.84
N ALA A 142 12.07 0.13 -4.67
CA ALA A 142 13.22 0.38 -5.53
C ALA A 142 12.92 1.48 -6.56
N GLY A 143 13.88 2.36 -6.77
CA GLY A 143 13.79 3.40 -7.79
C GLY A 143 12.83 4.55 -7.44
N GLN A 144 12.42 5.27 -8.48
CA GLN A 144 11.66 6.53 -8.36
C GLN A 144 10.21 6.31 -8.78
N SER A 145 9.35 5.88 -7.86
CA SER A 145 7.91 5.93 -8.05
C SER A 145 7.31 7.05 -7.20
N ASP A 146 6.37 7.79 -7.75
CA ASP A 146 5.66 8.86 -7.05
C ASP A 146 4.56 8.30 -6.16
N ILE A 147 3.96 7.19 -6.62
CA ILE A 147 2.79 6.57 -6.00
C ILE A 147 3.03 5.07 -5.82
N LEU A 148 2.72 4.57 -4.63
CA LEU A 148 2.72 3.15 -4.30
C LEU A 148 1.29 2.70 -3.95
N LEU A 149 0.81 1.70 -4.66
CA LEU A 149 -0.44 1.00 -4.34
C LEU A 149 -0.08 -0.34 -3.69
N MET A 150 -0.58 -0.61 -2.49
CA MET A 150 -0.21 -1.80 -1.73
C MET A 150 -1.45 -2.58 -1.33
N ASP A 151 -1.57 -3.82 -1.80
CA ASP A 151 -2.67 -4.73 -1.47
C ASP A 151 -2.21 -5.76 -0.45
N GLU A 152 -2.55 -5.54 0.82
CA GLU A 152 -2.21 -6.39 1.97
C GLU A 152 -0.71 -6.77 2.04
N PRO A 153 0.23 -5.81 1.96
CA PRO A 153 1.65 -6.09 1.74
C PRO A 153 2.34 -6.79 2.91
N PHE A 154 1.68 -6.96 4.05
CA PHE A 154 2.23 -7.61 5.23
C PHE A 154 1.45 -8.87 5.67
N SER A 155 0.45 -9.30 4.89
CA SER A 155 -0.46 -10.39 5.28
C SER A 155 0.21 -11.75 5.48
N ALA A 156 1.28 -12.06 4.73
CA ALA A 156 2.03 -13.32 4.85
C ALA A 156 3.16 -13.29 5.90
N LEU A 157 3.30 -12.19 6.66
CA LEU A 157 4.35 -12.03 7.65
C LEU A 157 3.84 -12.44 9.05
N ASP A 158 4.75 -13.04 9.84
CA ASP A 158 4.51 -13.20 11.26
C ASP A 158 4.43 -11.83 11.97
N TYR A 159 3.84 -11.79 13.15
CA TYR A 159 3.56 -10.55 13.87
C TYR A 159 4.80 -9.68 14.11
N GLN A 160 5.92 -10.29 14.54
CA GLN A 160 7.14 -9.52 14.85
C GLN A 160 7.78 -8.94 13.58
N THR A 161 7.84 -9.74 12.52
CA THR A 161 8.35 -9.29 11.21
C THR A 161 7.47 -8.19 10.64
N ARG A 162 6.14 -8.30 10.78
CA ARG A 162 5.16 -7.29 10.36
C ARG A 162 5.42 -5.95 11.06
N LEU A 163 5.57 -5.95 12.39
CA LEU A 163 5.89 -4.73 13.15
C LEU A 163 7.18 -4.07 12.67
N ARG A 164 8.24 -4.85 12.46
CA ARG A 164 9.53 -4.35 11.95
C ARG A 164 9.36 -3.73 10.56
N MET A 165 8.67 -4.41 9.66
CA MET A 165 8.46 -3.91 8.28
C MET A 165 7.62 -2.64 8.23
N ARG A 166 6.63 -2.49 9.13
CA ARG A 166 5.87 -1.23 9.26
C ARG A 166 6.78 -0.07 9.68
N LEU A 167 7.65 -0.28 10.69
CA LEU A 167 8.61 0.74 11.12
C LEU A 167 9.60 1.11 10.01
N GLU A 168 10.10 0.12 9.27
CA GLU A 168 10.99 0.37 8.13
C GLU A 168 10.28 1.13 7.00
N LEU A 169 9.03 0.80 6.70
CA LEU A 169 8.24 1.57 5.73
C LEU A 169 8.10 3.04 6.18
N VAL A 170 7.77 3.29 7.44
CA VAL A 170 7.69 4.65 8.00
C VAL A 170 9.03 5.38 7.88
N ARG A 171 10.15 4.70 8.15
CA ARG A 171 11.50 5.27 8.05
C ARG A 171 11.83 5.69 6.62
N ILE A 172 11.49 4.83 5.63
CA ILE A 172 11.66 5.14 4.20
C ILE A 172 10.82 6.34 3.80
N LEU A 173 9.55 6.37 4.18
CA LEU A 173 8.63 7.46 3.84
C LEU A 173 9.09 8.81 4.43
N LYS A 174 9.74 8.78 5.59
CA LYS A 174 10.34 9.99 6.18
C LYS A 174 11.53 10.52 5.36
N GLN A 175 12.33 9.61 4.79
CA GLN A 175 13.50 9.97 3.95
C GLN A 175 13.12 10.30 2.51
N ARG A 176 12.14 9.57 1.97
CA ARG A 176 11.66 9.68 0.58
C ARG A 176 10.14 9.71 0.58
N PRO A 177 9.51 10.88 0.81
CA PRO A 177 8.05 10.99 0.82
C PRO A 177 7.46 10.49 -0.50
N ARG A 178 6.40 9.67 -0.40
CA ARG A 178 5.65 9.12 -1.53
C ARG A 178 4.17 9.09 -1.19
N THR A 179 3.35 9.19 -2.19
CA THR A 179 1.91 8.95 -2.05
C THR A 179 1.66 7.45 -1.94
N ILE A 180 0.91 7.02 -0.95
CA ILE A 180 0.58 5.60 -0.75
C ILE A 180 -0.93 5.43 -0.66
N VAL A 181 -1.45 4.45 -1.41
CA VAL A 181 -2.78 3.87 -1.13
C VAL A 181 -2.56 2.44 -0.65
N PHE A 182 -2.92 2.21 0.59
CA PHE A 182 -2.67 0.96 1.30
C PHE A 182 -4.00 0.27 1.60
N VAL A 183 -4.13 -0.99 1.21
CA VAL A 183 -5.28 -1.83 1.53
C VAL A 183 -4.87 -2.84 2.58
N THR A 184 -5.65 -2.94 3.64
CA THR A 184 -5.45 -3.93 4.69
C THR A 184 -6.77 -4.31 5.38
N HIS A 185 -6.79 -5.47 6.00
CA HIS A 185 -7.80 -5.87 6.96
C HIS A 185 -7.29 -5.73 8.41
N ASP A 186 -6.02 -5.39 8.60
CA ASP A 186 -5.38 -5.19 9.90
C ASP A 186 -5.57 -3.73 10.37
N ILE A 187 -6.35 -3.57 11.44
CA ILE A 187 -6.73 -2.27 12.00
C ILE A 187 -5.53 -1.56 12.65
N GLU A 188 -4.59 -2.32 13.21
CA GLU A 188 -3.35 -1.78 13.75
C GLU A 188 -2.50 -1.13 12.64
N GLU A 189 -2.41 -1.79 11.46
CA GLU A 189 -1.73 -1.22 10.30
C GLU A 189 -2.35 0.10 9.87
N ALA A 190 -3.68 0.12 9.78
CA ALA A 190 -4.40 1.33 9.40
C ALA A 190 -4.13 2.48 10.39
N ALA A 191 -4.27 2.24 11.69
CA ALA A 191 -4.07 3.26 12.71
C ALA A 191 -2.60 3.74 12.80
N GLN A 192 -1.63 2.83 12.60
CA GLN A 192 -0.21 3.14 12.73
C GLN A 192 0.35 3.86 11.50
N LEU A 193 -0.12 3.53 10.29
CA LEU A 193 0.50 4.00 9.05
C LEU A 193 -0.26 5.17 8.39
N ALA A 194 -1.60 5.25 8.53
CA ALA A 194 -2.41 6.18 7.77
C ALA A 194 -2.24 7.64 8.19
N ASP A 195 -2.26 8.57 7.25
CA ASP A 195 -2.63 9.95 7.49
C ASP A 195 -4.16 10.07 7.47
N ARG A 196 -4.79 9.24 6.63
CA ARG A 196 -6.25 9.15 6.50
C ARG A 196 -6.69 7.71 6.25
N VAL A 197 -7.77 7.31 6.91
CA VAL A 197 -8.39 5.99 6.75
C VAL A 197 -9.77 6.16 6.15
N LEU A 198 -10.07 5.41 5.08
CA LEU A 198 -11.41 5.28 4.53
C LEU A 198 -11.96 3.90 4.93
N VAL A 199 -13.06 3.90 5.66
CA VAL A 199 -13.79 2.68 6.01
C VAL A 199 -14.86 2.43 4.95
N LEU A 200 -14.83 1.26 4.33
CA LEU A 200 -15.71 0.87 3.24
C LEU A 200 -16.83 -0.04 3.74
N SER A 201 -18.01 0.12 3.14
CA SER A 201 -19.14 -0.80 3.34
C SER A 201 -18.88 -2.17 2.69
N SER A 202 -19.76 -3.14 2.98
CA SER A 202 -19.92 -4.33 2.13
C SER A 202 -20.40 -3.95 0.73
N ARG A 203 -20.30 -4.92 -0.23
CA ARG A 203 -20.73 -4.70 -1.63
C ARG A 203 -22.20 -4.35 -1.78
N PRO A 204 -22.51 -3.40 -2.70
CA PRO A 204 -21.59 -2.53 -3.44
C PRO A 204 -20.94 -1.51 -2.51
N ALA A 205 -19.59 -1.42 -2.57
CA ALA A 205 -18.84 -0.61 -1.62
C ALA A 205 -19.05 0.89 -1.83
N THR A 206 -19.26 1.55 -0.71
CA THR A 206 -19.27 3.00 -0.54
C THR A 206 -18.35 3.38 0.62
N ILE A 207 -17.99 4.65 0.76
CA ILE A 207 -17.24 5.14 1.93
C ILE A 207 -18.23 5.37 3.07
N CYS A 208 -18.10 4.58 4.14
CA CYS A 208 -18.91 4.74 5.36
C CYS A 208 -18.36 5.84 6.26
N ARG A 209 -17.04 5.89 6.38
CA ARG A 209 -16.36 6.83 7.28
C ARG A 209 -15.01 7.23 6.73
N GLU A 210 -14.65 8.48 6.97
CA GLU A 210 -13.32 9.02 6.76
C GLU A 210 -12.74 9.47 8.10
N LEU A 211 -11.51 9.04 8.40
CA LEU A 211 -10.81 9.34 9.65
C LEU A 211 -9.46 9.96 9.33
N HIS A 212 -9.14 11.07 9.98
CA HIS A 212 -7.83 11.71 9.91
C HIS A 212 -7.01 11.34 11.14
N VAL A 213 -5.77 10.88 10.94
CA VAL A 213 -4.86 10.52 12.03
C VAL A 213 -3.77 11.59 12.11
N ASN A 214 -3.98 12.60 12.96
CA ASN A 214 -3.14 13.79 13.00
C ASN A 214 -1.79 13.60 13.74
N GLU A 215 -1.59 12.46 14.42
CA GLU A 215 -0.33 12.17 15.10
C GLU A 215 0.78 11.82 14.10
N GLN A 216 1.97 12.37 14.32
CA GLN A 216 3.12 12.11 13.44
C GLN A 216 3.63 10.67 13.56
N ARG A 217 4.09 10.12 12.46
CA ARG A 217 4.78 8.82 12.41
C ARG A 217 6.25 8.94 12.84
N PRO A 218 6.87 7.92 13.49
CA PRO A 218 6.28 6.64 13.91
C PRO A 218 5.33 6.78 15.10
N ARG A 219 4.20 6.06 15.08
CA ARG A 219 3.20 6.07 16.14
C ARG A 219 3.37 4.87 17.06
N ASP A 220 3.17 5.09 18.36
CA ASP A 220 3.12 4.02 19.34
C ASP A 220 1.76 3.30 19.26
N LEU A 221 1.78 1.97 19.17
CA LEU A 221 0.56 1.14 19.15
C LEU A 221 -0.28 1.30 20.43
N THR A 222 0.34 1.69 21.52
CA THR A 222 -0.32 1.97 22.82
C THR A 222 -0.72 3.44 22.99
N GLY A 223 -0.38 4.29 22.01
CA GLY A 223 -0.70 5.72 22.02
C GLY A 223 -2.20 5.98 21.91
N ALA A 224 -2.67 7.03 22.58
CA ALA A 224 -4.10 7.36 22.65
C ALA A 224 -4.73 7.57 21.27
N ALA A 225 -4.04 8.25 20.35
CA ALA A 225 -4.54 8.49 18.98
C ALA A 225 -4.69 7.21 18.17
N VAL A 226 -3.75 6.25 18.30
CA VAL A 226 -3.81 4.94 17.62
C VAL A 226 -4.97 4.13 18.19
N ILE A 227 -5.11 4.07 19.52
CA ILE A 227 -6.20 3.34 20.17
C ILE A 227 -7.57 3.92 19.79
N GLU A 228 -7.71 5.24 19.75
CA GLU A 228 -8.94 5.93 19.35
C GLU A 228 -9.31 5.63 17.89
N THR A 229 -8.31 5.69 17.00
CA THR A 229 -8.49 5.35 15.57
C THR A 229 -8.93 3.89 15.42
N MET A 230 -8.27 2.95 16.12
CA MET A 230 -8.63 1.53 16.11
C MET A 230 -10.06 1.30 16.59
N LYS A 231 -10.46 1.91 17.70
CA LYS A 231 -11.82 1.82 18.25
C LYS A 231 -12.86 2.31 17.23
N THR A 232 -12.61 3.46 16.61
CA THR A 232 -13.52 4.02 15.62
C THR A 232 -13.67 3.10 14.42
N ILE A 233 -12.56 2.55 13.91
CA ILE A 233 -12.61 1.57 12.80
C ILE A 233 -13.42 0.34 13.20
N LEU A 234 -13.21 -0.21 14.42
CA LEU A 234 -13.93 -1.37 14.91
C LEU A 234 -15.46 -1.13 14.99
N ILE A 235 -15.87 0.05 15.48
CA ILE A 235 -17.28 0.46 15.56
C ILE A 235 -17.88 0.52 14.15
N GLU A 236 -17.22 1.20 13.22
CA GLU A 236 -17.71 1.37 11.84
C GLU A 236 -17.79 0.04 11.06
N LEU A 237 -16.94 -0.93 11.41
CA LEU A 237 -16.98 -2.28 10.85
C LEU A 237 -18.01 -3.20 11.55
N GLY A 238 -18.71 -2.71 12.59
CA GLY A 238 -19.66 -3.48 13.38
C GLY A 238 -19.02 -4.58 14.25
N LEU A 239 -17.74 -4.44 14.58
CA LEU A 239 -16.97 -5.40 15.38
C LEU A 239 -16.92 -5.04 16.87
N GLN A 240 -17.41 -3.86 17.25
CA GLN A 240 -17.64 -3.43 18.64
C GLN A 240 -19.05 -2.84 18.76
N GLN A 241 -19.72 -3.18 19.87
CA GLN A 241 -20.99 -2.56 20.30
C GLN A 241 -20.72 -1.42 21.26
#